data_03e4d6b37e017c31012fcf2aa2b98e7d
#
_entry.id   03e4d6b37e017c31012fcf2aa2b98e7d
#
_cell.length_a   1.000
_cell.length_b   1.000
_cell.length_c   1.000
_cell.angle_alpha   90.00
_cell.angle_beta   90.00
_cell.angle_gamma   90.00
#
_symmetry.space_group_name_H-M   'P 1'
#
loop_
_entity.id
_entity.type
_entity.pdbx_description
1 polymer ?
#
loop_
_entity_poly.entity_id
_entity_poly.type
_entity_poly.pdbx_seq_one_letter_code
_entity_poly.pdbx_strand_id
1 'polypeptide(L)'
;MTKKFDSTLEGHFNIRYKSSQNVRGIVQLPHGTGKKVKILVFAKGDKAEEARAAGADYVGDDDMIQKVQSGWVDFDFVVATPDMMKDVGKLGQILGKRGLMPKPKSGTVTTDMKGIIAQLTSGRIEYRADKTGVVHVPMGRLSFNPDQLKDNAEAVFQAILKDKPSDAKGDYVVGMYVAGTMTPAIRINIKELR
;
A
#
# COMPACT_ATOMS: atom_id res chain seq x y z
N MET A 1 -27.73 7.82 1.82
CA MET A 1 -27.72 7.22 0.45
C MET A 1 -27.17 5.81 0.58
N THR A 2 -28.00 4.81 0.41
CA THR A 2 -27.59 3.40 0.38
C THR A 2 -26.89 3.11 -0.94
N LYS A 3 -25.59 2.87 -0.91
CA LYS A 3 -24.83 2.49 -2.11
C LYS A 3 -25.05 1.01 -2.42
N LYS A 4 -25.15 0.70 -3.70
CA LYS A 4 -25.30 -0.69 -4.19
C LYS A 4 -24.03 -1.54 -4.03
N PHE A 5 -22.92 -0.97 -3.54
CA PHE A 5 -21.63 -1.66 -3.35
C PHE A 5 -20.96 -1.22 -2.06
N ASP A 6 -20.10 -2.08 -1.50
CA ASP A 6 -19.29 -1.80 -0.33
C ASP A 6 -18.14 -0.85 -0.72
N SER A 7 -18.28 0.43 -0.35
CA SER A 7 -17.33 1.48 -0.71
C SER A 7 -16.06 1.39 0.13
N THR A 8 -14.92 1.65 -0.49
CA THR A 8 -13.67 1.89 0.24
C THR A 8 -13.75 3.23 0.97
N LEU A 9 -13.34 3.23 2.23
CA LEU A 9 -13.13 4.44 3.02
C LEU A 9 -11.66 4.85 2.91
N GLU A 10 -11.44 6.09 2.50
CA GLU A 10 -10.11 6.64 2.27
C GLU A 10 -9.85 7.83 3.20
N GLY A 11 -8.64 7.88 3.76
CA GLY A 11 -8.13 9.01 4.52
C GLY A 11 -7.23 9.89 3.64
N HIS A 12 -7.45 11.19 3.73
CA HIS A 12 -6.65 12.20 3.03
C HIS A 12 -6.01 13.10 4.06
N PHE A 13 -4.68 13.04 4.17
CA PHE A 13 -3.91 13.77 5.17
C PHE A 13 -3.15 14.90 4.50
N ASN A 14 -3.52 16.13 4.81
CA ASN A 14 -2.76 17.30 4.38
C ASN A 14 -1.56 17.48 5.31
N ILE A 15 -0.37 17.33 4.76
CA ILE A 15 0.88 17.50 5.51
C ILE A 15 1.59 18.80 5.11
N ARG A 16 2.37 19.36 6.01
CA ARG A 16 3.30 20.44 5.70
C ARG A 16 4.46 19.92 4.89
N TYR A 17 4.31 20.02 3.58
CA TYR A 17 5.18 19.40 2.58
C TYR A 17 6.06 20.47 1.91
N LYS A 18 7.35 20.14 1.77
CA LYS A 18 8.26 20.84 0.85
C LYS A 18 8.52 19.92 -0.33
N SER A 19 8.46 20.43 -1.54
CA SER A 19 8.63 19.65 -2.79
C SER A 19 9.95 18.88 -2.89
N SER A 20 10.95 19.25 -2.11
CA SER A 20 12.23 18.54 -1.98
C SER A 20 12.17 17.28 -1.09
N GLN A 21 11.11 17.12 -0.31
CA GLN A 21 10.95 16.01 0.64
C GLN A 21 10.15 14.90 -0.03
N ASN A 22 10.64 13.67 -0.02
CA ASN A 22 9.90 12.50 -0.53
C ASN A 22 9.32 11.74 0.66
N VAL A 23 8.13 12.15 1.10
CA VAL A 23 7.41 11.48 2.20
C VAL A 23 6.78 10.21 1.65
N ARG A 24 7.25 9.10 2.14
CA ARG A 24 6.80 7.76 1.77
C ARG A 24 7.02 6.83 2.94
N GLY A 25 6.00 6.10 3.30
CA GLY A 25 6.08 5.14 4.39
C GLY A 25 5.25 3.90 4.13
N ILE A 26 5.29 3.02 5.10
CA ILE A 26 4.54 1.78 5.13
C ILE A 26 3.81 1.73 6.45
N VAL A 27 2.56 1.32 6.42
CA VAL A 27 1.76 1.09 7.61
C VAL A 27 1.09 -0.28 7.54
N GLN A 28 1.05 -0.95 8.66
CA GLN A 28 0.29 -2.18 8.85
C GLN A 28 -1.04 -1.79 9.50
N LEU A 29 -2.14 -2.03 8.79
CA LEU A 29 -3.47 -1.78 9.34
C LEU A 29 -3.87 -2.90 10.30
N PRO A 30 -4.29 -2.61 11.54
CA PRO A 30 -4.71 -3.65 12.50
C PRO A 30 -5.82 -4.56 11.99
N HIS A 31 -6.79 -3.98 11.26
CA HIS A 31 -7.94 -4.71 10.72
C HIS A 31 -7.88 -4.92 9.21
N GLY A 32 -6.71 -4.64 8.59
CA GLY A 32 -6.53 -4.75 7.14
C GLY A 32 -7.36 -3.74 6.34
N THR A 33 -7.40 -3.92 5.03
CA THR A 33 -8.17 -3.07 4.10
C THR A 33 -9.54 -3.62 3.74
N GLY A 34 -9.85 -4.87 4.12
CA GLY A 34 -11.06 -5.59 3.71
C GLY A 34 -11.09 -6.00 2.23
N LYS A 35 -10.02 -5.74 1.48
CA LYS A 35 -9.88 -6.18 0.09
C LYS A 35 -9.07 -7.47 0.05
N LYS A 36 -9.57 -8.48 -0.67
CA LYS A 36 -8.77 -9.64 -1.05
C LYS A 36 -7.71 -9.19 -2.04
N VAL A 37 -6.45 -9.18 -1.63
CA VAL A 37 -5.33 -8.75 -2.47
C VAL A 37 -4.79 -9.93 -3.26
N LYS A 38 -4.46 -9.71 -4.54
CA LYS A 38 -3.80 -10.69 -5.39
C LYS A 38 -2.31 -10.40 -5.44
N ILE A 39 -1.51 -11.38 -5.09
CA ILE A 39 -0.05 -11.23 -4.97
C ILE A 39 0.64 -12.03 -6.07
N LEU A 40 1.45 -11.34 -6.89
CA LEU A 40 2.35 -11.94 -7.87
C LEU A 40 3.76 -12.01 -7.28
N VAL A 41 4.35 -13.20 -7.30
CA VAL A 41 5.73 -13.43 -6.83
C VAL A 41 6.63 -13.86 -7.97
N PHE A 42 7.73 -13.14 -8.17
CA PHE A 42 8.81 -13.53 -9.06
C PHE A 42 9.93 -14.20 -8.26
N ALA A 43 9.99 -15.53 -8.35
CA ALA A 43 10.98 -16.34 -7.66
C ALA A 43 11.30 -17.60 -8.45
N LYS A 44 12.53 -18.13 -8.28
CA LYS A 44 13.00 -19.38 -8.90
C LYS A 44 13.20 -20.48 -7.85
N GLY A 45 13.06 -21.74 -8.28
CA GLY A 45 13.35 -22.92 -7.47
C GLY A 45 12.57 -22.97 -6.15
N ASP A 46 13.27 -23.29 -5.06
CA ASP A 46 12.71 -23.49 -3.73
C ASP A 46 11.92 -22.27 -3.23
N LYS A 47 12.34 -21.05 -3.60
CA LYS A 47 11.65 -19.80 -3.22
C LYS A 47 10.29 -19.66 -3.88
N ALA A 48 10.10 -20.24 -5.07
CA ALA A 48 8.80 -20.28 -5.72
C ALA A 48 7.84 -21.23 -4.99
N GLU A 49 8.34 -22.37 -4.49
CA GLU A 49 7.53 -23.29 -3.67
C GLU A 49 7.17 -22.68 -2.32
N GLU A 50 8.11 -22.01 -1.64
CA GLU A 50 7.84 -21.25 -0.43
C GLU A 50 6.74 -20.19 -0.63
N ALA A 51 6.78 -19.46 -1.74
CA ALA A 51 5.78 -18.44 -2.05
C ALA A 51 4.38 -19.05 -2.31
N ARG A 52 4.32 -20.21 -2.99
CA ARG A 52 3.05 -20.94 -3.18
C ARG A 52 2.49 -21.44 -1.84
N ALA A 53 3.34 -22.03 -1.01
CA ALA A 53 2.96 -22.50 0.33
C ALA A 53 2.51 -21.34 1.25
N ALA A 54 3.04 -20.14 1.07
CA ALA A 54 2.67 -18.94 1.80
C ALA A 54 1.36 -18.29 1.32
N GLY A 55 0.75 -18.80 0.22
CA GLY A 55 -0.55 -18.31 -0.26
C GLY A 55 -0.45 -17.20 -1.31
N ALA A 56 0.64 -17.11 -2.07
CA ALA A 56 0.70 -16.23 -3.23
C ALA A 56 -0.24 -16.72 -4.35
N ASP A 57 -1.01 -15.82 -4.96
CA ASP A 57 -1.98 -16.18 -6.01
C ASP A 57 -1.28 -16.56 -7.31
N TYR A 58 -0.19 -15.87 -7.62
CA TYR A 58 0.59 -16.10 -8.83
C TYR A 58 2.07 -16.19 -8.48
N VAL A 59 2.71 -17.28 -8.90
CA VAL A 59 4.15 -17.50 -8.68
C VAL A 59 4.76 -18.02 -9.96
N GLY A 60 5.83 -17.40 -10.40
CA GLY A 60 6.55 -17.84 -11.59
C GLY A 60 7.81 -17.03 -11.86
N ASP A 61 8.50 -17.41 -12.92
CA ASP A 61 9.70 -16.74 -13.41
C ASP A 61 9.47 -16.15 -14.81
N ASP A 62 10.13 -16.69 -15.84
CA ASP A 62 10.08 -16.16 -17.20
C ASP A 62 8.68 -16.21 -17.83
N ASP A 63 7.86 -17.21 -17.49
CA ASP A 63 6.48 -17.35 -17.97
C ASP A 63 5.61 -16.15 -17.50
N MET A 64 5.75 -15.78 -16.22
CA MET A 64 5.01 -14.64 -15.67
C MET A 64 5.53 -13.31 -16.20
N ILE A 65 6.85 -13.21 -16.47
CA ILE A 65 7.43 -12.04 -17.13
C ILE A 65 6.81 -11.83 -18.50
N GLN A 66 6.71 -12.88 -19.32
CA GLN A 66 6.09 -12.82 -20.65
C GLN A 66 4.61 -12.44 -20.58
N LYS A 67 3.86 -13.00 -19.63
CA LYS A 67 2.45 -12.65 -19.40
C LYS A 67 2.28 -11.18 -19.04
N VAL A 68 3.11 -10.64 -18.16
CA VAL A 68 3.07 -9.22 -17.81
C VAL A 68 3.51 -8.35 -18.98
N GLN A 69 4.48 -8.77 -19.78
CA GLN A 69 4.88 -8.08 -21.02
C GLN A 69 3.75 -7.99 -22.05
N SER A 70 2.93 -9.04 -22.15
CA SER A 70 1.74 -9.05 -23.02
C SER A 70 0.60 -8.16 -22.51
N GLY A 71 0.78 -7.50 -21.35
CA GLY A 71 -0.18 -6.55 -20.77
C GLY A 71 -1.08 -7.12 -19.67
N TRP A 72 -0.87 -8.37 -19.25
CA TRP A 72 -1.61 -8.93 -18.14
C TRP A 72 -1.16 -8.32 -16.80
N VAL A 73 -2.09 -7.79 -16.00
CA VAL A 73 -1.83 -7.07 -14.75
C VAL A 73 -2.98 -7.26 -13.74
N ASP A 74 -3.52 -8.47 -13.63
CA ASP A 74 -4.59 -8.83 -12.70
C ASP A 74 -4.01 -9.21 -11.32
N PHE A 75 -3.25 -8.30 -10.74
CA PHE A 75 -2.67 -8.43 -9.40
C PHE A 75 -2.54 -7.06 -8.74
N ASP A 76 -2.52 -7.04 -7.40
CA ASP A 76 -2.45 -5.82 -6.59
C ASP A 76 -1.03 -5.55 -6.07
N PHE A 77 -0.26 -6.59 -5.81
CA PHE A 77 1.13 -6.49 -5.32
C PHE A 77 2.07 -7.38 -6.10
N VAL A 78 3.32 -6.92 -6.19
CA VAL A 78 4.42 -7.68 -6.78
C VAL A 78 5.54 -7.81 -5.76
N VAL A 79 5.96 -9.05 -5.54
CA VAL A 79 7.12 -9.40 -4.73
C VAL A 79 8.15 -10.06 -5.62
N ALA A 80 9.42 -9.76 -5.43
CA ALA A 80 10.49 -10.36 -6.20
C ALA A 80 11.69 -10.75 -5.33
N THR A 81 12.35 -11.85 -5.69
CA THR A 81 13.67 -12.13 -5.14
C THR A 81 14.71 -11.16 -5.73
N PRO A 82 15.80 -10.84 -5.01
CA PRO A 82 16.86 -9.97 -5.53
C PRO A 82 17.43 -10.46 -6.87
N ASP A 83 17.52 -11.78 -7.05
CA ASP A 83 18.06 -12.42 -8.26
C ASP A 83 17.20 -12.14 -9.49
N MET A 84 15.87 -12.09 -9.32
CA MET A 84 14.91 -11.84 -10.39
C MET A 84 14.78 -10.37 -10.77
N MET A 85 15.35 -9.45 -9.99
CA MET A 85 15.21 -8.02 -10.22
C MET A 85 15.78 -7.55 -11.57
N LYS A 86 16.76 -8.26 -12.12
CA LYS A 86 17.28 -7.97 -13.47
C LYS A 86 16.22 -8.15 -14.55
N ASP A 87 15.47 -9.25 -14.45
CA ASP A 87 14.43 -9.60 -15.43
C ASP A 87 13.15 -8.80 -15.19
N VAL A 88 12.76 -8.62 -13.93
CA VAL A 88 11.65 -7.74 -13.52
C VAL A 88 11.91 -6.28 -13.93
N GLY A 89 13.18 -5.86 -13.98
CA GLY A 89 13.59 -4.54 -14.48
C GLY A 89 13.11 -4.24 -15.90
N LYS A 90 13.03 -5.26 -16.76
CA LYS A 90 12.48 -5.15 -18.12
C LYS A 90 11.00 -4.79 -18.14
N LEU A 91 10.27 -5.10 -17.06
CA LEU A 91 8.85 -4.76 -16.87
C LEU A 91 8.65 -3.36 -16.30
N GLY A 92 9.73 -2.60 -16.05
CA GLY A 92 9.68 -1.30 -15.39
C GLY A 92 8.75 -0.28 -16.06
N GLN A 93 8.62 -0.32 -17.38
CA GLN A 93 7.69 0.55 -18.11
C GLN A 93 6.21 0.23 -17.83
N ILE A 94 5.87 -1.04 -17.62
CA ILE A 94 4.51 -1.51 -17.37
C ILE A 94 4.18 -1.38 -15.88
N LEU A 95 5.00 -1.98 -15.03
CA LEU A 95 4.80 -2.00 -13.58
C LEU A 95 5.02 -0.62 -12.95
N GLY A 96 5.99 0.15 -13.47
CA GLY A 96 6.32 1.48 -12.95
C GLY A 96 5.20 2.50 -13.14
N LYS A 97 4.55 2.51 -14.33
CA LYS A 97 3.39 3.38 -14.60
C LYS A 97 2.20 3.09 -13.68
N ARG A 98 2.04 1.85 -13.25
CA ARG A 98 0.97 1.41 -12.35
C ARG A 98 1.35 1.47 -10.86
N GLY A 99 2.60 1.81 -10.55
CA GLY A 99 3.10 1.84 -9.18
C GLY A 99 3.35 0.47 -8.55
N LEU A 100 3.28 -0.62 -9.35
CA LEU A 100 3.40 -2.02 -8.90
C LEU A 100 4.84 -2.54 -8.91
N MET A 101 5.83 -1.73 -9.30
CA MET A 101 7.23 -2.14 -9.36
C MET A 101 7.76 -2.48 -7.97
N PRO A 102 8.32 -3.70 -7.76
CA PRO A 102 8.92 -4.06 -6.48
C PRO A 102 10.10 -3.15 -6.15
N LYS A 103 10.24 -2.80 -4.87
CA LYS A 103 11.27 -1.88 -4.38
C LYS A 103 11.89 -2.38 -3.08
N PRO A 104 13.21 -2.34 -2.94
CA PRO A 104 13.87 -2.72 -1.68
C PRO A 104 13.39 -1.89 -0.48
N LYS A 105 13.15 -0.58 -0.69
CA LYS A 105 12.69 0.33 0.38
C LYS A 105 11.30 -0.01 0.92
N SER A 106 10.42 -0.57 0.09
CA SER A 106 9.10 -1.05 0.53
C SER A 106 9.12 -2.50 0.99
N GLY A 107 10.30 -3.15 1.03
CA GLY A 107 10.45 -4.53 1.46
C GLY A 107 9.83 -5.57 0.53
N THR A 108 9.39 -5.16 -0.67
CA THR A 108 8.82 -6.07 -1.68
C THR A 108 9.90 -6.79 -2.51
N VAL A 109 11.17 -6.46 -2.27
CA VAL A 109 12.33 -7.23 -2.76
C VAL A 109 12.98 -7.88 -1.56
N THR A 110 12.74 -9.18 -1.39
CA THR A 110 13.21 -9.94 -0.20
C THR A 110 13.42 -11.40 -0.54
N THR A 111 14.16 -12.09 0.31
CA THR A 111 14.32 -13.54 0.31
C THR A 111 13.33 -14.25 1.25
N ASP A 112 12.71 -13.50 2.19
CA ASP A 112 11.67 -14.01 3.09
C ASP A 112 10.29 -13.86 2.43
N MET A 113 9.88 -14.89 1.69
CA MET A 113 8.60 -14.91 1.00
C MET A 113 7.41 -15.05 1.95
N LYS A 114 7.55 -15.88 3.00
CA LYS A 114 6.46 -16.13 3.95
C LYS A 114 6.10 -14.88 4.74
N GLY A 115 7.10 -14.20 5.28
CA GLY A 115 6.89 -12.99 6.08
C GLY A 115 6.23 -11.86 5.29
N ILE A 116 6.69 -11.58 4.06
CA ILE A 116 6.14 -10.50 3.25
C ILE A 116 4.71 -10.81 2.75
N ILE A 117 4.44 -12.04 2.32
CA ILE A 117 3.09 -12.44 1.85
C ILE A 117 2.09 -12.33 3.00
N ALA A 118 2.45 -12.82 4.20
CA ALA A 118 1.60 -12.68 5.37
C ALA A 118 1.31 -11.22 5.72
N GLN A 119 2.32 -10.33 5.67
CA GLN A 119 2.14 -8.90 5.90
C GLN A 119 1.24 -8.23 4.86
N LEU A 120 1.41 -8.54 3.58
CA LEU A 120 0.59 -7.99 2.51
C LEU A 120 -0.87 -8.44 2.63
N THR A 121 -1.08 -9.71 2.96
CA THR A 121 -2.42 -10.28 3.18
C THR A 121 -3.10 -9.69 4.42
N SER A 122 -2.33 -9.40 5.48
CA SER A 122 -2.87 -8.83 6.73
C SER A 122 -3.11 -7.32 6.68
N GLY A 123 -2.90 -6.67 5.52
CA GLY A 123 -3.26 -5.26 5.33
C GLY A 123 -2.09 -4.28 5.42
N ARG A 124 -0.90 -4.70 5.02
CA ARG A 124 0.22 -3.79 4.82
C ARG A 124 -0.04 -2.91 3.59
N ILE A 125 0.03 -1.61 3.77
CA ILE A 125 -0.14 -0.62 2.71
C ILE A 125 1.08 0.31 2.64
N GLU A 126 1.39 0.77 1.42
CA GLU A 126 2.39 1.80 1.17
C GLU A 126 1.66 3.13 0.94
N TYR A 127 2.13 4.21 1.55
CA TYR A 127 1.62 5.55 1.29
C TYR A 127 2.73 6.47 0.78
N ARG A 128 2.32 7.45 0.00
CA ARG A 128 3.21 8.45 -0.56
C ARG A 128 2.49 9.80 -0.61
N ALA A 129 3.20 10.86 -0.22
CA ALA A 129 2.72 12.22 -0.45
C ALA A 129 2.74 12.54 -1.95
N ASP A 130 1.70 13.18 -2.43
CA ASP A 130 1.65 13.75 -3.75
C ASP A 130 2.45 15.06 -3.85
N LYS A 131 2.43 15.71 -5.02
CA LYS A 131 3.15 16.98 -5.24
C LYS A 131 2.56 18.15 -4.46
N THR A 132 1.31 18.03 -4.02
CA THR A 132 0.59 19.06 -3.26
C THR A 132 0.71 18.90 -1.76
N GLY A 133 1.34 17.81 -1.30
CA GLY A 133 1.51 17.51 0.12
C GLY A 133 0.29 16.81 0.74
N VAL A 134 -0.45 16.06 -0.07
CA VAL A 134 -1.54 15.22 0.43
C VAL A 134 -1.14 13.76 0.38
N VAL A 135 -1.40 13.04 1.45
CA VAL A 135 -1.25 11.58 1.53
C VAL A 135 -2.62 10.94 1.45
N HIS A 136 -2.81 10.07 0.46
CA HIS A 136 -4.06 9.34 0.23
C HIS A 136 -3.86 7.88 0.65
N VAL A 137 -4.71 7.38 1.55
CA VAL A 137 -4.57 6.04 2.13
C VAL A 137 -5.92 5.37 2.26
N PRO A 138 -6.11 4.14 1.76
CA PRO A 138 -7.29 3.35 2.05
C PRO A 138 -7.24 2.90 3.52
N MET A 139 -8.32 3.14 4.27
CA MET A 139 -8.42 2.79 5.69
C MET A 139 -9.32 1.59 5.96
N GLY A 140 -10.09 1.15 4.98
CA GLY A 140 -11.00 0.02 5.11
C GLY A 140 -12.22 0.13 4.20
N ARG A 141 -13.28 -0.58 4.55
CA ARG A 141 -14.56 -0.56 3.84
C ARG A 141 -15.68 -0.04 4.72
N LEU A 142 -16.75 0.46 4.13
CA LEU A 142 -17.92 0.91 4.87
C LEU A 142 -18.64 -0.21 5.64
N SER A 143 -18.41 -1.46 5.28
CA SER A 143 -18.91 -2.63 6.02
C SER A 143 -18.17 -2.89 7.34
N PHE A 144 -17.03 -2.24 7.59
CA PHE A 144 -16.29 -2.37 8.84
C PHE A 144 -17.04 -1.68 9.98
N ASN A 145 -16.81 -2.18 11.20
CA ASN A 145 -17.30 -1.51 12.39
C ASN A 145 -16.60 -0.16 12.58
N PRO A 146 -17.30 0.87 13.13
CA PRO A 146 -16.70 2.17 13.37
C PRO A 146 -15.41 2.14 14.18
N ASP A 147 -15.33 1.23 15.20
CA ASP A 147 -14.11 1.08 16.01
C ASP A 147 -12.94 0.56 15.20
N GLN A 148 -13.15 -0.41 14.30
CA GLN A 148 -12.13 -0.92 13.40
C GLN A 148 -11.60 0.16 12.46
N LEU A 149 -12.49 1.01 11.94
CA LEU A 149 -12.11 2.14 11.09
C LEU A 149 -11.32 3.19 11.86
N LYS A 150 -11.70 3.42 13.13
CA LYS A 150 -10.98 4.31 14.03
C LYS A 150 -9.57 3.80 14.28
N ASP A 151 -9.41 2.54 14.66
CA ASP A 151 -8.09 1.93 14.92
C ASP A 151 -7.19 2.00 13.68
N ASN A 152 -7.74 1.70 12.50
CA ASN A 152 -7.00 1.83 11.24
C ASN A 152 -6.60 3.28 10.95
N ALA A 153 -7.49 4.26 11.20
CA ALA A 153 -7.21 5.68 11.01
C ALA A 153 -6.12 6.17 11.96
N GLU A 154 -6.16 5.75 13.22
CA GLU A 154 -5.14 6.07 14.22
C GLU A 154 -3.78 5.47 13.83
N ALA A 155 -3.75 4.21 13.39
CA ALA A 155 -2.52 3.56 12.93
C ALA A 155 -1.87 4.32 11.77
N VAL A 156 -2.66 4.75 10.78
CA VAL A 156 -2.18 5.56 9.65
C VAL A 156 -1.68 6.92 10.12
N PHE A 157 -2.44 7.60 10.99
CA PHE A 157 -2.07 8.90 11.52
C PHE A 157 -0.74 8.86 12.28
N GLN A 158 -0.56 7.86 13.15
CA GLN A 158 0.69 7.66 13.89
C GLN A 158 1.87 7.33 12.96
N ALA A 159 1.65 6.52 11.93
CA ALA A 159 2.69 6.22 10.93
C ALA A 159 3.14 7.48 10.19
N ILE A 160 2.20 8.33 9.77
CA ILE A 160 2.51 9.61 9.11
C ILE A 160 3.26 10.56 10.05
N LEU A 161 2.88 10.62 11.33
CA LEU A 161 3.59 11.44 12.33
C LEU A 161 5.02 10.95 12.55
N LYS A 162 5.23 9.63 12.56
CA LYS A 162 6.57 9.02 12.72
C LYS A 162 7.49 9.37 11.55
N ASP A 163 6.95 9.45 10.35
CA ASP A 163 7.69 9.81 9.14
C ASP A 163 7.87 11.34 8.97
N LYS A 164 7.58 12.13 10.01
CA LYS A 164 7.79 13.58 10.01
C LYS A 164 9.27 13.88 9.78
N PRO A 165 9.62 14.64 8.71
CA PRO A 165 10.99 15.09 8.50
C PRO A 165 11.47 16.02 9.63
N SER A 166 12.75 15.94 9.98
CA SER A 166 13.38 16.78 11.02
C SER A 166 13.22 18.29 10.76
N ASP A 167 13.16 18.68 9.49
CA ASP A 167 13.04 20.07 9.05
C ASP A 167 11.61 20.63 9.16
N ALA A 168 10.61 19.80 9.41
CA ALA A 168 9.22 20.22 9.51
C ALA A 168 8.95 20.88 10.86
N LYS A 169 8.86 22.23 10.88
CA LYS A 169 8.52 23.01 12.08
C LYS A 169 7.01 23.06 12.29
N GLY A 170 6.58 22.98 13.55
CA GLY A 170 5.17 23.08 13.95
C GLY A 170 4.35 21.82 13.66
N ASP A 171 3.03 22.01 13.50
CA ASP A 171 2.11 20.90 13.19
C ASP A 171 2.39 20.36 11.79
N TYR A 172 2.76 19.07 11.73
CA TYR A 172 3.09 18.40 10.50
C TYR A 172 1.84 18.04 9.70
N VAL A 173 0.85 17.41 10.35
CA VAL A 173 -0.46 17.16 9.75
C VAL A 173 -1.35 18.36 10.01
N VAL A 174 -1.75 19.06 8.96
CA VAL A 174 -2.55 20.30 9.01
C VAL A 174 -4.05 20.00 8.97
N GLY A 175 -4.44 18.93 8.32
CA GLY A 175 -5.83 18.53 8.17
C GLY A 175 -5.95 17.05 7.80
N MET A 176 -7.05 16.45 8.25
CA MET A 176 -7.45 15.10 7.87
C MET A 176 -8.88 15.13 7.35
N TYR A 177 -9.08 14.43 6.25
CA TYR A 177 -10.40 14.26 5.64
C TYR A 177 -10.64 12.78 5.39
N VAL A 178 -11.87 12.36 5.53
CA VAL A 178 -12.31 10.99 5.27
C VAL A 178 -13.40 11.02 4.21
N ALA A 179 -13.27 10.19 3.20
CA ALA A 179 -14.25 10.07 2.14
C ALA A 179 -14.48 8.59 1.78
N GLY A 180 -15.70 8.24 1.48
CA GLY A 180 -16.00 6.97 0.81
C GLY A 180 -15.96 7.14 -0.70
N THR A 181 -15.82 6.05 -1.44
CA THR A 181 -15.86 6.09 -2.91
C THR A 181 -17.11 6.82 -3.39
N MET A 182 -16.92 7.91 -4.14
CA MET A 182 -18.00 8.77 -4.68
C MET A 182 -18.86 9.46 -3.59
N THR A 183 -18.31 9.75 -2.40
CA THR A 183 -18.97 10.57 -1.38
C THR A 183 -18.23 11.88 -1.16
N PRO A 184 -18.92 12.91 -0.65
CA PRO A 184 -18.23 14.11 -0.18
C PRO A 184 -17.27 13.77 0.97
N ALA A 185 -16.19 14.52 1.05
CA ALA A 185 -15.21 14.37 2.12
C ALA A 185 -15.72 15.04 3.42
N ILE A 186 -15.47 14.39 4.54
CA ILE A 186 -15.76 14.89 5.89
C ILE A 186 -14.45 15.26 6.57
N ARG A 187 -14.37 16.45 7.11
CA ARG A 187 -13.19 16.87 7.89
C ARG A 187 -13.22 16.24 9.26
N ILE A 188 -12.10 15.65 9.67
CA ILE A 188 -11.91 15.04 10.99
C ILE A 188 -11.13 15.99 11.90
N ASN A 189 -11.51 16.01 13.17
CA ASN A 189 -10.79 16.77 14.19
C ASN A 189 -9.53 16.01 14.60
N ILE A 190 -8.38 16.48 14.15
CA ILE A 190 -7.08 15.82 14.40
C ILE A 190 -6.72 15.79 15.89
N LYS A 191 -7.27 16.71 16.70
CA LYS A 191 -6.95 16.75 18.14
C LYS A 191 -7.46 15.54 18.91
N GLU A 192 -8.47 14.85 18.37
CA GLU A 192 -9.05 13.63 18.96
C GLU A 192 -8.26 12.36 18.61
N LEU A 193 -7.34 12.43 17.63
CA LEU A 193 -6.46 11.35 17.20
C LEU A 193 -5.03 11.43 17.80
N ARG A 194 -4.77 12.44 18.62
CA ARG A 194 -3.49 12.65 19.34
C ARG A 194 -3.49 11.97 20.73
#